data_4e3f662bc5c15ecf8cb170cb93df1a68
#
_entry.id   4e3f662bc5c15ecf8cb170cb93df1a68
#
_cell.length_a   1.000
_cell.length_b   1.000
_cell.length_c   1.000
_cell.angle_alpha   90.00
_cell.angle_beta   90.00
_cell.angle_gamma   90.00
#
_symmetry.space_group_name_H-M   'P 1'
#
loop_
_entity.id
_entity.type
_entity.pdbx_description
1 polymer ?
#
loop_
_entity_poly.entity_id
_entity_poly.type
_entity_poly.pdbx_seq_one_letter_code
_entity_poly.pdbx_strand_id
1 'polypeptide(L)'
;APVSPQKMNILLMAFALGLAVPAGVIFLKENMNSKVRGRKDLEHLSLPLVGEIPLYGCEKKSIFGRKPLRNKRVVVVEEGNRNVINEAFRVLRSNLDFMVSNTPEATAFAVTSFNPGSGKSYLSANMAISFALKGKKVLLIDGDLRHGSLSAYINSPQLGLSDYLSGRVGNWEETLVSHDKYANLKMIPVGTVPPNPTELLENGKFAGLLAQLRTRYDYIFVDCPPIDIVADTQIIEKATDRTLFVVRAGLLERSMLSELENIYREKRFKNLAMILNGTERTHGRYSYRYGYHYGSYYHSGK
;
A
#
# COMPACT_ATOMS: atom_id res chain seq x y z
N ALA A 1 52.24 49.54 -15.68
CA ALA A 1 52.29 48.08 -15.90
C ALA A 1 50.85 47.58 -15.97
N PRO A 2 50.44 46.87 -17.04
CA PRO A 2 49.11 46.25 -17.05
C PRO A 2 49.08 45.19 -15.96
N VAL A 3 48.16 45.32 -15.01
CA VAL A 3 47.89 44.28 -14.01
C VAL A 3 47.28 43.11 -14.77
N SER A 4 48.14 42.12 -15.08
CA SER A 4 47.70 40.88 -15.71
C SER A 4 46.64 40.23 -14.82
N PRO A 5 45.46 39.82 -15.31
CA PRO A 5 44.48 39.12 -14.50
C PRO A 5 45.16 37.83 -13.97
N GLN A 6 45.12 37.69 -12.65
CA GLN A 6 45.73 36.52 -11.99
C GLN A 6 44.98 35.26 -12.42
N LYS A 7 45.47 34.57 -13.41
CA LYS A 7 44.85 33.38 -14.02
C LYS A 7 44.43 32.33 -13.00
N MET A 8 45.22 32.18 -11.92
CA MET A 8 44.91 31.27 -10.82
C MET A 8 43.64 31.66 -10.08
N ASN A 9 43.42 32.98 -9.79
CA ASN A 9 42.23 33.45 -9.12
C ASN A 9 40.98 33.31 -9.96
N ILE A 10 41.09 33.51 -11.28
CA ILE A 10 40.01 33.31 -12.25
C ILE A 10 39.64 31.83 -12.27
N LEU A 11 40.64 30.92 -12.31
CA LEU A 11 40.42 29.47 -12.32
C LEU A 11 39.78 28.99 -11.02
N LEU A 12 40.23 29.51 -9.88
CA LEU A 12 39.62 29.19 -8.56
C LEU A 12 38.20 29.69 -8.45
N MET A 13 37.88 30.90 -8.93
CA MET A 13 36.51 31.42 -8.93
C MET A 13 35.59 30.61 -9.86
N ALA A 14 36.09 30.25 -11.07
CA ALA A 14 35.32 29.43 -11.98
C ALA A 14 35.04 28.02 -11.40
N PHE A 15 36.02 27.42 -10.73
CA PHE A 15 35.87 26.14 -10.05
C PHE A 15 34.88 26.23 -8.87
N ALA A 16 34.98 27.27 -8.03
CA ALA A 16 34.07 27.50 -6.92
C ALA A 16 32.61 27.72 -7.39
N LEU A 17 32.41 28.53 -8.43
CA LEU A 17 31.09 28.73 -9.03
C LEU A 17 30.56 27.45 -9.70
N GLY A 18 31.44 26.70 -10.36
CA GLY A 18 31.10 25.42 -10.99
C GLY A 18 30.63 24.37 -9.99
N LEU A 19 31.08 24.40 -8.74
CA LEU A 19 30.61 23.54 -7.65
C LEU A 19 29.41 24.15 -6.90
N ALA A 20 29.39 25.45 -6.64
CA ALA A 20 28.37 26.11 -5.86
C ALA A 20 26.99 26.08 -6.56
N VAL A 21 26.97 26.27 -7.89
CA VAL A 21 25.69 26.27 -8.65
C VAL A 21 25.01 24.90 -8.62
N PRO A 22 25.65 23.77 -8.96
CA PRO A 22 25.03 22.44 -8.85
C PRO A 22 24.65 22.09 -7.42
N ALA A 23 25.52 22.41 -6.44
CA ALA A 23 25.23 22.16 -5.03
C ALA A 23 24.01 22.97 -4.55
N GLY A 24 23.91 24.24 -4.94
CA GLY A 24 22.77 25.11 -4.68
C GLY A 24 21.46 24.57 -5.29
N VAL A 25 21.51 24.13 -6.53
CA VAL A 25 20.36 23.52 -7.23
C VAL A 25 19.91 22.23 -6.52
N ILE A 26 20.84 21.37 -6.14
CA ILE A 26 20.52 20.14 -5.41
C ILE A 26 19.90 20.47 -4.05
N PHE A 27 20.50 21.40 -3.31
CA PHE A 27 20.00 21.84 -2.00
C PHE A 27 18.58 22.45 -2.09
N LEU A 28 18.35 23.32 -3.05
CA LEU A 28 17.01 23.88 -3.29
C LEU A 28 15.98 22.79 -3.66
N LYS A 29 16.33 21.90 -4.58
CA LYS A 29 15.46 20.79 -4.99
C LYS A 29 15.15 19.83 -3.83
N GLU A 30 16.09 19.64 -2.93
CA GLU A 30 15.92 18.77 -1.77
C GLU A 30 15.04 19.42 -0.69
N ASN A 31 15.23 20.72 -0.42
CA ASN A 31 14.41 21.50 0.52
C ASN A 31 13.00 21.79 0.00
N MET A 32 12.81 21.93 -1.29
CA MET A 32 11.50 22.12 -1.93
C MET A 32 10.69 20.83 -2.07
N ASN A 33 11.23 19.66 -1.70
CA ASN A 33 10.48 18.42 -1.78
C ASN A 33 9.57 18.25 -0.55
N SER A 34 8.31 18.56 -0.75
CA SER A 34 7.23 18.50 0.25
C SER A 34 6.68 17.09 0.48
N LYS A 35 7.20 16.06 -0.20
CA LYS A 35 6.64 14.71 -0.16
C LYS A 35 7.19 13.88 1.00
N VAL A 36 6.38 12.95 1.49
CA VAL A 36 6.80 11.91 2.43
C VAL A 36 7.92 11.09 1.82
N ARG A 37 9.03 10.92 2.54
CA ARG A 37 10.20 10.15 2.07
C ARG A 37 10.39 8.83 2.81
N GLY A 38 10.00 8.78 4.07
CA GLY A 38 10.25 7.61 4.89
C GLY A 38 9.61 7.68 6.27
N ARG A 39 9.97 6.73 7.11
CA ARG A 39 9.41 6.57 8.45
C ARG A 39 9.52 7.82 9.34
N LYS A 40 10.61 8.57 9.23
CA LYS A 40 10.83 9.79 10.03
C LYS A 40 9.74 10.84 9.85
N ASP A 41 9.17 10.92 8.65
CA ASP A 41 8.08 11.87 8.37
C ASP A 41 6.77 11.48 9.06
N LEU A 42 6.65 10.22 9.53
CA LEU A 42 5.45 9.64 10.13
C LEU A 42 5.54 9.52 11.66
N GLU A 43 6.71 9.76 12.26
CA GLU A 43 6.96 9.54 13.71
C GLU A 43 6.11 10.42 14.62
N HIS A 44 5.62 11.54 14.13
CA HIS A 44 4.76 12.46 14.88
C HIS A 44 3.27 12.09 14.85
N LEU A 45 2.88 11.11 14.03
CA LEU A 45 1.50 10.65 13.95
C LEU A 45 1.19 9.66 15.07
N SER A 46 -0.01 9.76 15.63
CA SER A 46 -0.53 8.79 16.62
C SER A 46 -1.02 7.50 15.96
N LEU A 47 -1.23 7.53 14.65
CA LEU A 47 -1.68 6.40 13.84
C LEU A 47 -0.62 5.29 13.79
N PRO A 48 -0.94 4.02 14.10
CA PRO A 48 0.02 2.93 14.11
C PRO A 48 0.54 2.59 12.71
N LEU A 49 1.87 2.54 12.57
CA LEU A 49 2.56 2.05 11.37
C LEU A 49 2.77 0.54 11.47
N VAL A 50 2.06 -0.25 10.67
CA VAL A 50 2.09 -1.72 10.71
C VAL A 50 3.17 -2.33 9.83
N GLY A 51 3.67 -1.62 8.84
CA GLY A 51 4.73 -2.11 7.98
C GLY A 51 5.28 -1.09 7.01
N GLU A 52 6.48 -1.40 6.53
CA GLU A 52 7.19 -0.61 5.54
C GLU A 52 7.61 -1.53 4.39
N ILE A 53 7.17 -1.21 3.18
CA ILE A 53 7.48 -1.99 1.98
C ILE A 53 8.43 -1.18 1.09
N PRO A 54 9.65 -1.68 0.84
CA PRO A 54 10.61 -0.99 0.01
C PRO A 54 10.20 -0.97 -1.46
N LEU A 55 10.70 0.01 -2.20
CA LEU A 55 10.45 0.14 -3.63
C LEU A 55 11.01 -1.07 -4.39
N TYR A 56 10.13 -1.73 -5.17
CA TYR A 56 10.51 -2.84 -6.04
C TYR A 56 11.08 -2.33 -7.37
N GLY A 57 12.17 -2.95 -7.85
CA GLY A 57 12.72 -2.67 -9.18
C GLY A 57 13.66 -1.48 -9.29
N CYS A 58 14.05 -0.81 -8.20
CA CYS A 58 15.18 0.10 -8.19
C CYS A 58 16.51 -0.66 -8.07
N GLU A 59 16.83 -1.50 -9.04
CA GLU A 59 18.24 -1.79 -9.32
C GLU A 59 18.88 -0.50 -9.84
N LYS A 60 20.10 -0.22 -9.32
CA LYS A 60 20.90 0.99 -9.58
C LYS A 60 20.65 1.56 -10.97
N LYS A 61 20.31 2.85 -11.04
CA LYS A 61 20.35 3.61 -12.29
C LYS A 61 21.67 3.31 -12.97
N SER A 62 21.65 2.49 -13.99
CA SER A 62 22.76 2.41 -14.93
C SER A 62 22.88 3.81 -15.53
N ILE A 63 24.08 4.37 -15.53
CA ILE A 63 24.42 5.66 -16.13
C ILE A 63 23.99 5.70 -17.61
N PHE A 64 23.76 4.56 -18.22
CA PHE A 64 23.21 4.37 -19.57
C PHE A 64 21.75 3.90 -19.48
N GLY A 65 20.84 4.84 -19.45
CA GLY A 65 19.47 4.89 -19.96
C GLY A 65 18.63 3.62 -20.11
N ARG A 66 18.62 2.67 -19.17
CA ARG A 66 17.53 1.68 -19.10
C ARG A 66 16.33 2.31 -18.41
N LYS A 67 15.25 2.53 -19.18
CA LYS A 67 13.95 2.97 -18.65
C LYS A 67 13.55 2.06 -17.49
N PRO A 68 13.14 2.59 -16.34
CA PRO A 68 12.59 1.77 -15.27
C PRO A 68 11.44 0.94 -15.85
N LEU A 69 11.31 -0.32 -15.42
CA LEU A 69 10.16 -1.18 -15.71
C LEU A 69 8.90 -0.58 -15.06
N ARG A 70 8.41 0.46 -15.70
CA ARG A 70 7.20 1.17 -15.33
C ARG A 70 6.05 0.33 -15.90
N ASN A 71 5.16 -0.18 -15.03
CA ASN A 71 3.90 -0.86 -15.35
C ASN A 71 3.94 -2.38 -15.58
N LYS A 72 4.69 -3.17 -14.84
CA LYS A 72 4.25 -4.55 -14.64
C LYS A 72 3.55 -4.65 -13.28
N ARG A 73 2.27 -5.02 -13.29
CA ARG A 73 1.55 -5.50 -12.11
C ARG A 73 2.29 -6.74 -11.64
N VAL A 74 3.03 -6.63 -10.54
CA VAL A 74 4.00 -7.66 -10.16
C VAL A 74 3.60 -8.25 -8.83
N VAL A 75 3.29 -9.54 -8.85
CA VAL A 75 3.30 -10.37 -7.66
C VAL A 75 4.78 -10.64 -7.32
N VAL A 76 5.22 -10.25 -6.13
CA VAL A 76 6.62 -10.37 -5.70
C VAL A 76 6.80 -11.34 -4.55
N VAL A 77 5.70 -11.67 -3.85
CA VAL A 77 5.72 -12.63 -2.75
C VAL A 77 5.70 -14.03 -3.31
N GLU A 78 6.75 -14.79 -3.01
CA GLU A 78 6.94 -16.16 -3.48
C GLU A 78 7.41 -17.05 -2.35
N GLU A 79 7.01 -18.33 -2.40
CA GLU A 79 7.44 -19.34 -1.46
C GLU A 79 8.96 -19.54 -1.52
N GLY A 80 9.62 -19.63 -0.36
CA GLY A 80 11.07 -19.85 -0.27
C GLY A 80 11.93 -18.64 -0.60
N ASN A 81 11.38 -17.57 -1.18
CA ASN A 81 12.15 -16.36 -1.52
C ASN A 81 12.43 -15.53 -0.27
N ARG A 82 13.73 -15.26 -0.01
CA ARG A 82 14.24 -14.50 1.16
C ARG A 82 14.75 -13.10 0.81
N ASN A 83 14.31 -12.54 -0.31
CA ASN A 83 14.70 -11.18 -0.63
C ASN A 83 14.04 -10.16 0.34
N VAL A 84 14.58 -8.94 0.37
CA VAL A 84 14.15 -7.87 1.30
C VAL A 84 12.65 -7.60 1.23
N ILE A 85 12.04 -7.71 0.04
CA ILE A 85 10.61 -7.43 -0.15
C ILE A 85 9.76 -8.56 0.42
N ASN A 86 10.14 -9.82 0.20
CA ASN A 86 9.44 -10.96 0.80
C ASN A 86 9.51 -10.91 2.32
N GLU A 87 10.67 -10.52 2.90
CA GLU A 87 10.79 -10.31 4.35
C GLU A 87 9.91 -9.15 4.83
N ALA A 88 9.83 -8.05 4.11
CA ALA A 88 8.95 -6.94 4.45
C ALA A 88 7.47 -7.37 4.50
N PHE A 89 7.01 -8.18 3.53
CA PHE A 89 5.65 -8.74 3.55
C PHE A 89 5.45 -9.77 4.67
N ARG A 90 6.47 -10.54 5.04
CA ARG A 90 6.40 -11.45 6.20
C ARG A 90 6.23 -10.69 7.51
N VAL A 91 7.00 -9.61 7.70
CA VAL A 91 6.88 -8.73 8.86
C VAL A 91 5.51 -8.07 8.89
N LEU A 92 5.06 -7.51 7.76
CA LEU A 92 3.73 -6.89 7.65
C LEU A 92 2.63 -7.89 8.01
N ARG A 93 2.66 -9.11 7.46
CA ARG A 93 1.71 -10.17 7.83
C ARG A 93 1.74 -10.48 9.32
N SER A 94 2.94 -10.66 9.91
CA SER A 94 3.08 -10.98 11.33
C SER A 94 2.48 -9.88 12.22
N ASN A 95 2.66 -8.62 11.85
CA ASN A 95 2.09 -7.49 12.57
C ASN A 95 0.55 -7.44 12.43
N LEU A 96 0.03 -7.72 11.24
CA LEU A 96 -1.42 -7.83 11.01
C LEU A 96 -2.03 -9.00 11.77
N ASP A 97 -1.40 -10.18 11.74
CA ASP A 97 -1.81 -11.35 12.53
C ASP A 97 -1.89 -11.01 14.03
N PHE A 98 -0.87 -10.32 14.55
CA PHE A 98 -0.85 -9.88 15.93
C PHE A 98 -1.99 -8.92 16.27
N MET A 99 -2.27 -7.96 15.38
CA MET A 99 -3.36 -7.00 15.58
C MET A 99 -4.74 -7.65 15.64
N VAL A 100 -4.93 -8.81 15.04
CA VAL A 100 -6.21 -9.53 14.99
C VAL A 100 -6.26 -10.75 15.89
N SER A 101 -5.18 -11.09 16.60
CA SER A 101 -5.06 -12.30 17.40
C SER A 101 -6.15 -12.48 18.46
N ASN A 102 -6.76 -11.40 18.93
CA ASN A 102 -7.85 -11.41 19.91
C ASN A 102 -9.25 -11.36 19.29
N THR A 103 -9.37 -11.40 17.96
CA THR A 103 -10.66 -11.44 17.27
C THR A 103 -10.99 -12.89 16.88
N PRO A 104 -12.10 -13.47 17.39
CA PRO A 104 -12.43 -14.88 17.14
C PRO A 104 -12.93 -15.14 15.71
N GLU A 105 -13.34 -14.11 15.00
CA GLU A 105 -13.92 -14.19 13.66
C GLU A 105 -12.93 -13.78 12.58
N ALA A 106 -13.21 -14.20 11.34
CA ALA A 106 -12.47 -13.76 10.16
C ALA A 106 -12.41 -12.24 10.06
N THR A 107 -11.23 -11.69 9.84
CA THR A 107 -11.03 -10.25 9.78
C THR A 107 -11.06 -9.75 8.34
N ALA A 108 -11.92 -8.77 8.09
CA ALA A 108 -11.99 -8.06 6.81
C ALA A 108 -11.24 -6.72 6.90
N PHE A 109 -10.28 -6.52 5.98
CA PHE A 109 -9.49 -5.31 5.84
C PHE A 109 -9.93 -4.51 4.62
N ALA A 110 -10.24 -3.22 4.79
CA ALA A 110 -10.30 -2.26 3.70
C ALA A 110 -8.89 -1.71 3.45
N VAL A 111 -8.43 -1.68 2.20
CA VAL A 111 -7.12 -1.13 1.83
C VAL A 111 -7.33 0.11 0.97
N THR A 112 -6.93 1.29 1.47
CA THR A 112 -7.15 2.56 0.79
C THR A 112 -5.97 3.51 0.87
N SER A 113 -6.08 4.71 0.29
CA SER A 113 -5.07 5.78 0.31
C SER A 113 -5.70 7.11 -0.08
N PHE A 114 -4.98 8.23 0.05
CA PHE A 114 -5.42 9.50 -0.55
C PHE A 114 -5.33 9.45 -2.09
N ASN A 115 -4.18 9.07 -2.64
CA ASN A 115 -3.89 9.23 -4.05
C ASN A 115 -4.01 7.94 -4.85
N PRO A 116 -4.41 8.02 -6.14
CA PRO A 116 -4.17 6.95 -7.10
C PRO A 116 -2.66 6.66 -7.21
N GLY A 117 -2.30 5.42 -7.54
CA GLY A 117 -0.89 5.05 -7.70
C GLY A 117 -0.10 4.85 -6.39
N SER A 118 -0.76 4.92 -5.22
CA SER A 118 -0.13 4.65 -3.92
C SER A 118 0.29 3.18 -3.74
N GLY A 119 -0.20 2.28 -4.58
CA GLY A 119 0.14 0.86 -4.58
C GLY A 119 -0.80 -0.02 -3.75
N LYS A 120 -2.04 0.40 -3.53
CA LYS A 120 -3.08 -0.37 -2.82
C LYS A 120 -3.23 -1.78 -3.35
N SER A 121 -3.58 -1.92 -4.63
CA SER A 121 -3.80 -3.22 -5.29
C SER A 121 -2.55 -4.11 -5.26
N TYR A 122 -1.35 -3.51 -5.40
CA TYR A 122 -0.09 -4.22 -5.23
C TYR A 122 0.08 -4.77 -3.82
N LEU A 123 -0.21 -3.96 -2.79
CA LEU A 123 -0.12 -4.38 -1.39
C LEU A 123 -1.20 -5.42 -1.08
N SER A 124 -2.46 -5.19 -1.49
CA SER A 124 -3.57 -6.11 -1.27
C SER A 124 -3.29 -7.51 -1.84
N ALA A 125 -2.83 -7.59 -3.09
CA ALA A 125 -2.49 -8.87 -3.73
C ALA A 125 -1.33 -9.59 -3.02
N ASN A 126 -0.24 -8.88 -2.73
CA ASN A 126 0.94 -9.50 -2.11
C ASN A 126 0.72 -9.84 -0.62
N MET A 127 -0.08 -9.07 0.12
CA MET A 127 -0.52 -9.44 1.47
C MET A 127 -1.36 -10.72 1.42
N ALA A 128 -2.37 -10.77 0.56
CA ALA A 128 -3.23 -11.95 0.42
C ALA A 128 -2.42 -13.22 0.11
N ILE A 129 -1.46 -13.13 -0.80
CA ILE A 129 -0.53 -14.24 -1.10
C ILE A 129 0.31 -14.60 0.12
N SER A 130 0.83 -13.61 0.85
CA SER A 130 1.65 -13.85 2.05
C SER A 130 0.89 -14.63 3.14
N PHE A 131 -0.41 -14.35 3.31
CA PHE A 131 -1.28 -15.10 4.22
C PHE A 131 -1.62 -16.50 3.69
N ALA A 132 -1.93 -16.63 2.40
CA ALA A 132 -2.23 -17.91 1.75
C ALA A 132 -1.04 -18.89 1.84
N LEU A 133 0.19 -18.40 1.70
CA LEU A 133 1.42 -19.19 1.88
C LEU A 133 1.60 -19.72 3.32
N LYS A 134 0.88 -19.17 4.30
CA LYS A 134 0.81 -19.69 5.68
C LYS A 134 -0.36 -20.64 5.91
N GLY A 135 -0.99 -21.09 4.86
CA GLY A 135 -2.12 -22.02 4.94
C GLY A 135 -3.45 -21.37 5.33
N LYS A 136 -3.52 -20.04 5.42
CA LYS A 136 -4.75 -19.33 5.72
C LYS A 136 -5.65 -19.28 4.48
N LYS A 137 -6.96 -19.45 4.68
CA LYS A 137 -7.96 -19.26 3.62
C LYS A 137 -8.18 -17.77 3.43
N VAL A 138 -7.78 -17.24 2.28
CA VAL A 138 -7.78 -15.81 1.99
C VAL A 138 -8.68 -15.48 0.81
N LEU A 139 -9.48 -14.43 0.98
CA LEU A 139 -10.24 -13.84 -0.11
C LEU A 139 -9.75 -12.43 -0.38
N LEU A 140 -9.57 -12.14 -1.65
CA LEU A 140 -9.22 -10.82 -2.15
C LEU A 140 -10.39 -10.29 -2.98
N ILE A 141 -10.90 -9.10 -2.63
CA ILE A 141 -12.05 -8.49 -3.31
C ILE A 141 -11.59 -7.19 -3.98
N ASP A 142 -11.90 -7.03 -5.25
CA ASP A 142 -11.70 -5.76 -5.96
C ASP A 142 -12.93 -4.85 -5.71
N GLY A 143 -12.78 -3.93 -4.75
CA GLY A 143 -13.82 -2.98 -4.35
C GLY A 143 -13.77 -1.67 -5.14
N ASP A 144 -12.75 -1.44 -5.98
CA ASP A 144 -12.72 -0.31 -6.91
C ASP A 144 -13.52 -0.64 -8.17
N LEU A 145 -14.86 -0.58 -8.05
CA LEU A 145 -15.78 -0.91 -9.14
C LEU A 145 -15.63 0.00 -10.37
N ARG A 146 -14.88 1.09 -10.26
CA ARG A 146 -14.67 2.06 -11.34
C ARG A 146 -13.48 1.70 -12.23
N HIS A 147 -12.39 1.21 -11.63
CA HIS A 147 -11.13 1.00 -12.34
C HIS A 147 -10.71 -0.47 -12.43
N GLY A 148 -11.15 -1.32 -11.50
CA GLY A 148 -10.83 -2.75 -11.51
C GLY A 148 -9.33 -3.03 -11.55
N SER A 149 -8.53 -2.24 -10.82
CA SER A 149 -7.07 -2.32 -10.90
C SER A 149 -6.53 -3.67 -10.46
N LEU A 150 -7.18 -4.27 -9.48
CA LEU A 150 -6.84 -5.59 -8.95
C LEU A 150 -7.29 -6.70 -9.92
N SER A 151 -8.51 -6.56 -10.50
CA SER A 151 -9.07 -7.52 -11.46
C SER A 151 -8.15 -7.76 -12.66
N ALA A 152 -7.40 -6.75 -13.04
CA ALA A 152 -6.46 -6.88 -14.15
C ALA A 152 -5.22 -7.75 -13.83
N TYR A 153 -4.99 -8.17 -12.59
CA TYR A 153 -3.98 -9.22 -12.26
C TYR A 153 -4.42 -10.61 -12.73
N ILE A 154 -5.72 -10.81 -12.94
CA ILE A 154 -6.34 -12.07 -13.38
C ILE A 154 -7.10 -11.89 -14.69
N ASN A 155 -6.58 -11.05 -15.59
CA ASN A 155 -7.13 -10.81 -16.92
C ASN A 155 -8.58 -10.28 -16.95
N SER A 156 -8.99 -9.55 -15.90
CA SER A 156 -10.30 -8.88 -15.79
C SER A 156 -11.49 -9.78 -16.20
N PRO A 157 -11.83 -10.78 -15.40
CA PRO A 157 -12.96 -11.66 -15.67
C PRO A 157 -14.27 -10.89 -15.86
N GLN A 158 -15.18 -11.42 -16.67
CA GLN A 158 -16.45 -10.75 -17.01
C GLN A 158 -17.48 -10.76 -15.88
N LEU A 159 -17.43 -11.78 -15.00
CA LEU A 159 -18.28 -11.88 -13.82
C LEU A 159 -17.52 -11.48 -12.57
N GLY A 160 -18.16 -10.70 -11.70
CA GLY A 160 -17.53 -10.25 -10.47
C GLY A 160 -18.51 -9.60 -9.48
N LEU A 161 -17.94 -8.81 -8.58
CA LEU A 161 -18.67 -8.19 -7.49
C LEU A 161 -19.87 -7.35 -7.95
N SER A 162 -19.69 -6.55 -9.00
CA SER A 162 -20.76 -5.70 -9.54
C SER A 162 -21.94 -6.49 -10.08
N ASP A 163 -21.68 -7.64 -10.71
CA ASP A 163 -22.72 -8.50 -11.27
C ASP A 163 -23.56 -9.15 -10.16
N TYR A 164 -22.93 -9.52 -9.05
CA TYR A 164 -23.62 -10.00 -7.86
C TYR A 164 -24.42 -8.89 -7.18
N LEU A 165 -23.83 -7.73 -6.95
CA LEU A 165 -24.47 -6.61 -6.28
C LEU A 165 -25.69 -6.09 -7.07
N SER A 166 -25.60 -6.04 -8.39
CA SER A 166 -26.71 -5.66 -9.27
C SER A 166 -27.84 -6.73 -9.36
N GLY A 167 -27.58 -7.96 -8.91
CA GLY A 167 -28.50 -9.08 -9.03
C GLY A 167 -28.49 -9.77 -10.38
N ARG A 168 -27.52 -9.44 -11.25
CA ARG A 168 -27.29 -10.15 -12.51
C ARG A 168 -26.90 -11.61 -12.27
N VAL A 169 -26.16 -11.85 -11.20
CA VAL A 169 -25.78 -13.17 -10.70
C VAL A 169 -26.42 -13.38 -9.33
N GLY A 170 -27.13 -14.49 -9.17
CA GLY A 170 -27.85 -14.79 -7.93
C GLY A 170 -26.97 -15.36 -6.83
N ASN A 171 -25.92 -16.09 -7.21
CA ASN A 171 -24.96 -16.72 -6.29
C ASN A 171 -23.57 -16.09 -6.44
N TRP A 172 -23.04 -15.50 -5.38
CA TRP A 172 -21.70 -14.89 -5.38
C TRP A 172 -20.58 -15.90 -5.67
N GLU A 173 -20.80 -17.21 -5.43
CA GLU A 173 -19.82 -18.25 -5.72
C GLU A 173 -19.44 -18.31 -7.23
N GLU A 174 -20.37 -17.90 -8.11
CA GLU A 174 -20.13 -17.83 -9.55
C GLU A 174 -19.12 -16.73 -9.93
N THR A 175 -18.89 -15.77 -9.04
CA THR A 175 -17.92 -14.68 -9.24
C THR A 175 -16.52 -15.01 -8.73
N LEU A 176 -16.34 -16.18 -8.07
CA LEU A 176 -15.08 -16.56 -7.49
C LEU A 176 -14.07 -17.03 -8.55
N VAL A 177 -12.89 -16.45 -8.51
CA VAL A 177 -11.72 -16.89 -9.28
C VAL A 177 -10.69 -17.49 -8.33
N SER A 178 -10.28 -18.73 -8.61
CA SER A 178 -9.17 -19.37 -7.88
C SER A 178 -7.84 -18.92 -8.45
N HIS A 179 -6.84 -18.76 -7.59
CA HIS A 179 -5.49 -18.40 -8.03
C HIS A 179 -4.74 -19.69 -8.42
N ASP A 180 -4.19 -19.77 -9.65
CA ASP A 180 -3.55 -20.98 -10.19
C ASP A 180 -2.41 -21.53 -9.32
N LYS A 181 -1.62 -20.65 -8.71
CA LYS A 181 -0.44 -21.01 -7.93
C LYS A 181 -0.71 -21.19 -6.42
N TYR A 182 -1.75 -20.55 -5.89
CA TYR A 182 -2.02 -20.51 -4.44
C TYR A 182 -3.42 -21.01 -4.12
N ALA A 183 -3.54 -22.30 -3.79
CA ALA A 183 -4.84 -22.97 -3.59
C ALA A 183 -5.73 -22.33 -2.50
N ASN A 184 -5.12 -21.72 -1.48
CA ASN A 184 -5.81 -21.06 -0.38
C ASN A 184 -6.20 -19.60 -0.68
N LEU A 185 -5.90 -19.08 -1.89
CA LEU A 185 -6.25 -17.74 -2.32
C LEU A 185 -7.34 -17.78 -3.38
N LYS A 186 -8.45 -17.11 -3.09
CA LYS A 186 -9.50 -16.83 -4.06
C LYS A 186 -9.69 -15.32 -4.20
N MET A 187 -10.30 -14.94 -5.32
CA MET A 187 -10.54 -13.54 -5.65
C MET A 187 -11.96 -13.34 -6.18
N ILE A 188 -12.58 -12.22 -5.79
CA ILE A 188 -13.78 -11.68 -6.44
C ILE A 188 -13.34 -10.44 -7.23
N PRO A 189 -13.30 -10.50 -8.57
CA PRO A 189 -12.98 -9.33 -9.41
C PRO A 189 -14.17 -8.35 -9.46
N VAL A 190 -13.97 -7.21 -10.11
CA VAL A 190 -15.06 -6.26 -10.37
C VAL A 190 -16.17 -6.86 -11.20
N GLY A 191 -15.82 -7.60 -12.26
CA GLY A 191 -16.76 -8.03 -13.30
C GLY A 191 -17.08 -6.89 -14.26
N THR A 192 -18.33 -6.74 -14.62
CA THR A 192 -18.83 -5.66 -15.47
C THR A 192 -18.73 -4.33 -14.74
N VAL A 193 -18.05 -3.33 -15.30
CA VAL A 193 -17.98 -1.99 -14.70
C VAL A 193 -19.36 -1.33 -14.70
N PRO A 194 -19.94 -1.04 -13.52
CA PRO A 194 -21.30 -0.53 -13.46
C PRO A 194 -21.33 1.00 -13.67
N PRO A 195 -22.46 1.55 -14.16
CA PRO A 195 -22.63 3.01 -14.27
C PRO A 195 -22.82 3.71 -12.92
N ASN A 196 -23.27 2.99 -11.89
CA ASN A 196 -23.64 3.50 -10.57
C ASN A 196 -22.97 2.71 -9.41
N PRO A 197 -21.63 2.74 -9.29
CA PRO A 197 -20.88 1.92 -8.33
C PRO A 197 -21.28 2.19 -6.87
N THR A 198 -21.44 3.45 -6.50
CA THR A 198 -21.77 3.87 -5.13
C THR A 198 -23.10 3.28 -4.66
N GLU A 199 -24.15 3.39 -5.48
CA GLU A 199 -25.49 2.87 -5.18
C GLU A 199 -25.49 1.34 -5.04
N LEU A 200 -24.68 0.63 -5.85
CA LEU A 200 -24.53 -0.82 -5.73
C LEU A 200 -23.88 -1.23 -4.40
N LEU A 201 -22.93 -0.45 -3.90
CA LEU A 201 -22.29 -0.72 -2.61
C LEU A 201 -23.23 -0.39 -1.44
N GLU A 202 -24.08 0.64 -1.57
CA GLU A 202 -25.02 1.08 -0.53
C GLU A 202 -26.25 0.20 -0.37
N ASN A 203 -26.59 -0.66 -1.31
CA ASN A 203 -27.83 -1.46 -1.31
C ASN A 203 -27.89 -2.55 -0.22
N GLY A 204 -26.89 -2.66 0.65
CA GLY A 204 -26.82 -3.62 1.76
C GLY A 204 -26.32 -5.01 1.36
N LYS A 205 -26.31 -5.37 0.06
CA LYS A 205 -25.85 -6.69 -0.39
C LYS A 205 -24.36 -6.91 -0.12
N PHE A 206 -23.54 -5.86 -0.20
CA PHE A 206 -22.11 -5.97 0.09
C PHE A 206 -21.86 -6.37 1.55
N ALA A 207 -22.54 -5.75 2.49
CA ALA A 207 -22.43 -6.11 3.92
C ALA A 207 -22.92 -7.54 4.18
N GLY A 208 -24.05 -7.94 3.56
CA GLY A 208 -24.56 -9.31 3.62
C GLY A 208 -23.60 -10.33 3.02
N LEU A 209 -22.92 -9.99 1.92
CA LEU A 209 -21.88 -10.81 1.30
C LEU A 209 -20.69 -11.01 2.26
N LEU A 210 -20.15 -9.93 2.85
CA LEU A 210 -19.05 -10.03 3.79
C LEU A 210 -19.39 -10.89 5.00
N ALA A 211 -20.62 -10.81 5.53
CA ALA A 211 -21.08 -11.65 6.62
C ALA A 211 -21.02 -13.15 6.27
N GLN A 212 -21.44 -13.53 5.05
CA GLN A 212 -21.34 -14.90 4.57
C GLN A 212 -19.87 -15.35 4.35
N LEU A 213 -19.05 -14.46 3.79
CA LEU A 213 -17.65 -14.76 3.49
C LEU A 213 -16.81 -14.99 4.74
N ARG A 214 -17.12 -14.32 5.86
CA ARG A 214 -16.46 -14.50 7.16
C ARG A 214 -16.56 -15.94 7.69
N THR A 215 -17.56 -16.71 7.31
CA THR A 215 -17.72 -18.10 7.72
C THR A 215 -16.82 -19.05 6.93
N ARG A 216 -16.23 -18.60 5.82
CA ARG A 216 -15.48 -19.46 4.88
C ARG A 216 -14.00 -19.11 4.77
N TYR A 217 -13.60 -17.88 5.09
CA TYR A 217 -12.24 -17.37 4.95
C TYR A 217 -11.71 -16.88 6.29
N ASP A 218 -10.41 -17.04 6.51
CA ASP A 218 -9.74 -16.52 7.71
C ASP A 218 -9.47 -15.01 7.58
N TYR A 219 -9.16 -14.56 6.35
CA TYR A 219 -8.84 -13.18 6.02
C TYR A 219 -9.51 -12.73 4.73
N ILE A 220 -10.05 -11.52 4.74
CA ILE A 220 -10.66 -10.87 3.58
C ILE A 220 -9.97 -9.53 3.38
N PHE A 221 -9.38 -9.30 2.20
CA PHE A 221 -8.81 -8.01 1.81
C PHE A 221 -9.68 -7.39 0.74
N VAL A 222 -10.15 -6.16 0.96
CA VAL A 222 -10.94 -5.39 0.01
C VAL A 222 -10.07 -4.24 -0.50
N ASP A 223 -9.71 -4.27 -1.77
CA ASP A 223 -8.97 -3.19 -2.44
C ASP A 223 -9.95 -2.07 -2.78
N CYS A 224 -9.79 -0.91 -2.13
CA CYS A 224 -10.72 0.21 -2.24
C CYS A 224 -10.17 1.31 -3.15
N PRO A 225 -11.01 2.16 -3.75
CA PRO A 225 -10.56 3.38 -4.40
C PRO A 225 -9.91 4.36 -3.41
N PRO A 226 -9.20 5.41 -3.89
CA PRO A 226 -8.71 6.48 -3.04
C PRO A 226 -9.85 7.24 -2.36
N ILE A 227 -9.66 7.64 -1.09
CA ILE A 227 -10.72 8.29 -0.29
C ILE A 227 -11.09 9.69 -0.77
N ASP A 228 -10.16 10.40 -1.40
CA ASP A 228 -10.38 11.78 -1.87
C ASP A 228 -11.23 11.86 -3.13
N ILE A 229 -11.46 10.73 -3.80
CA ILE A 229 -12.11 10.72 -5.11
C ILE A 229 -13.60 10.35 -4.99
N VAL A 230 -13.94 9.38 -4.14
CA VAL A 230 -15.30 8.81 -4.08
C VAL A 230 -15.69 8.33 -2.69
N ALA A 231 -17.00 8.35 -2.40
CA ALA A 231 -17.59 7.85 -1.16
C ALA A 231 -17.51 6.32 -0.99
N ASP A 232 -17.22 5.59 -2.07
CA ASP A 232 -17.25 4.13 -2.14
C ASP A 232 -16.43 3.47 -1.02
N THR A 233 -15.25 4.04 -0.71
CA THR A 233 -14.39 3.53 0.38
C THR A 233 -15.05 3.64 1.75
N GLN A 234 -15.80 4.71 2.03
CA GLN A 234 -16.48 4.89 3.30
C GLN A 234 -17.62 3.88 3.47
N ILE A 235 -18.27 3.50 2.38
CA ILE A 235 -19.35 2.51 2.38
C ILE A 235 -18.76 1.11 2.64
N ILE A 236 -17.69 0.75 1.93
CA ILE A 236 -16.98 -0.52 2.11
C ILE A 236 -16.44 -0.64 3.54
N GLU A 237 -15.85 0.44 4.06
CA GLU A 237 -15.28 0.49 5.40
C GLU A 237 -16.30 0.14 6.48
N LYS A 238 -17.54 0.63 6.37
CA LYS A 238 -18.61 0.33 7.32
C LYS A 238 -18.88 -1.18 7.48
N ALA A 239 -18.62 -1.95 6.42
CA ALA A 239 -18.79 -3.40 6.41
C ALA A 239 -17.53 -4.18 6.80
N THR A 240 -16.36 -3.54 6.84
CA THR A 240 -15.08 -4.14 7.23
C THR A 240 -14.75 -3.91 8.71
N ASP A 241 -13.68 -4.54 9.21
CA ASP A 241 -13.29 -4.48 10.64
C ASP A 241 -12.13 -3.52 10.87
N ARG A 242 -11.27 -3.38 9.88
CA ARG A 242 -10.04 -2.60 9.96
C ARG A 242 -9.75 -1.92 8.64
N THR A 243 -9.11 -0.76 8.72
CA THR A 243 -8.66 -0.03 7.54
C THR A 243 -7.15 0.06 7.50
N LEU A 244 -6.56 -0.34 6.37
CA LEU A 244 -5.13 -0.21 6.09
C LEU A 244 -4.93 0.96 5.14
N PHE A 245 -4.33 2.03 5.64
CA PHE A 245 -4.09 3.23 4.88
C PHE A 245 -2.70 3.23 4.26
N VAL A 246 -2.62 3.30 2.94
CA VAL A 246 -1.37 3.25 2.21
C VAL A 246 -0.80 4.65 2.01
N VAL A 247 0.31 4.92 2.68
CA VAL A 247 1.15 6.11 2.49
C VAL A 247 2.25 5.75 1.50
N ARG A 248 2.32 6.47 0.37
CA ARG A 248 3.36 6.24 -0.65
C ARG A 248 4.49 7.24 -0.52
N ALA A 249 5.70 6.75 -0.24
CA ALA A 249 6.91 7.55 -0.28
C ALA A 249 7.15 8.12 -1.69
N GLY A 250 7.52 9.38 -1.78
CA GLY A 250 7.73 10.11 -3.03
C GLY A 250 6.44 10.52 -3.77
N LEU A 251 5.25 10.21 -3.24
CA LEU A 251 3.97 10.58 -3.84
C LEU A 251 3.13 11.47 -2.90
N LEU A 252 2.88 11.04 -1.67
CA LEU A 252 2.04 11.75 -0.72
C LEU A 252 2.72 13.05 -0.25
N GLU A 253 1.99 14.17 -0.29
CA GLU A 253 2.44 15.43 0.28
C GLU A 253 2.43 15.36 1.81
N ARG A 254 3.46 15.95 2.46
CA ARG A 254 3.54 15.97 3.94
C ARG A 254 2.38 16.73 4.58
N SER A 255 1.84 17.73 3.89
CA SER A 255 0.65 18.48 4.34
C SER A 255 -0.58 17.58 4.56
N MET A 256 -0.70 16.48 3.79
CA MET A 256 -1.79 15.51 3.94
C MET A 256 -1.67 14.62 5.19
N LEU A 257 -0.52 14.62 5.85
CA LEU A 257 -0.34 13.84 7.09
C LEU A 257 -1.19 14.39 8.24
N SER A 258 -1.42 15.69 8.29
CA SER A 258 -2.31 16.31 9.27
C SER A 258 -3.76 15.84 9.07
N GLU A 259 -4.21 15.72 7.81
CA GLU A 259 -5.55 15.19 7.51
C GLU A 259 -5.66 13.71 7.87
N LEU A 260 -4.62 12.92 7.61
CA LEU A 260 -4.58 11.51 8.03
C LEU A 260 -4.67 11.36 9.56
N GLU A 261 -3.98 12.22 10.30
CA GLU A 261 -4.04 12.25 11.76
C GLU A 261 -5.45 12.65 12.25
N ASN A 262 -6.10 13.62 11.59
CA ASN A 262 -7.48 14.02 11.90
C ASN A 262 -8.46 12.87 11.67
N ILE A 263 -8.35 12.18 10.53
CA ILE A 263 -9.16 10.98 10.21
C ILE A 263 -9.03 9.93 11.33
N TYR A 264 -7.81 9.72 11.83
CA TYR A 264 -7.56 8.78 12.91
C TYR A 264 -8.15 9.24 14.25
N ARG A 265 -7.94 10.49 14.64
CA ARG A 265 -8.44 11.05 15.92
C ARG A 265 -9.96 11.12 15.96
N GLU A 266 -10.58 11.47 14.86
CA GLU A 266 -12.04 11.52 14.71
C GLU A 266 -12.68 10.14 14.56
N LYS A 267 -11.83 9.07 14.46
CA LYS A 267 -12.28 7.68 14.27
C LYS A 267 -13.19 7.51 13.06
N ARG A 268 -12.88 8.23 11.97
CA ARG A 268 -13.69 8.16 10.73
C ARG A 268 -13.59 6.79 10.06
N PHE A 269 -12.54 6.02 10.34
CA PHE A 269 -12.34 4.64 9.88
C PHE A 269 -12.07 3.71 11.06
N LYS A 270 -12.65 2.51 11.01
CA LYS A 270 -12.49 1.49 12.06
C LYS A 270 -11.06 0.97 12.12
N ASN A 271 -10.50 0.96 13.33
CA ASN A 271 -9.21 0.35 13.60
C ASN A 271 -8.15 0.68 12.54
N LEU A 272 -8.04 1.98 12.22
CA LEU A 272 -7.17 2.50 11.19
C LEU A 272 -5.70 2.26 11.54
N ALA A 273 -4.95 1.74 10.57
CA ALA A 273 -3.50 1.58 10.65
C ALA A 273 -2.86 1.94 9.31
N MET A 274 -1.59 2.34 9.30
CA MET A 274 -0.93 2.74 8.05
C MET A 274 0.15 1.75 7.61
N ILE A 275 0.34 1.70 6.28
CA ILE A 275 1.45 1.00 5.63
C ILE A 275 2.23 2.03 4.83
N LEU A 276 3.54 2.11 5.06
CA LEU A 276 4.44 2.93 4.27
C LEU A 276 4.96 2.13 3.09
N ASN A 277 4.62 2.56 1.87
CA ASN A 277 4.97 1.87 0.64
C ASN A 277 5.99 2.65 -0.19
N GLY A 278 6.96 1.93 -0.78
CA GLY A 278 7.89 2.47 -1.77
C GLY A 278 9.02 3.30 -1.19
N THR A 279 9.49 2.94 -0.02
CA THR A 279 10.66 3.57 0.58
C THR A 279 11.93 3.22 -0.17
N GLU A 280 12.85 4.17 -0.25
CA GLU A 280 14.15 3.93 -0.85
C GLU A 280 14.96 2.97 0.03
N ARG A 281 15.65 2.02 -0.63
CA ARG A 281 16.59 1.12 0.06
C ARG A 281 17.79 1.94 0.52
N THR A 282 17.86 2.31 1.78
CA THR A 282 19.11 2.77 2.39
C THR A 282 20.06 1.58 2.50
N HIS A 283 21.16 1.62 1.77
CA HIS A 283 22.23 0.64 1.87
C HIS A 283 22.85 0.70 3.28
N GLY A 284 22.66 -0.34 4.06
CA GLY A 284 23.41 -0.56 5.30
C GLY A 284 22.65 -0.21 6.59
N ARG A 285 22.44 -1.20 7.42
CA ARG A 285 21.97 -1.21 8.81
C ARG A 285 20.49 -1.43 9.12
N TYR A 286 19.56 -1.41 8.17
CA TYR A 286 18.12 -1.58 8.50
C TYR A 286 17.62 -3.03 8.54
N SER A 287 18.41 -4.00 8.07
CA SER A 287 18.01 -5.42 8.07
C SER A 287 17.93 -6.07 9.45
N TYR A 288 18.58 -5.49 10.46
CA TYR A 288 18.65 -6.10 11.81
C TYR A 288 17.76 -5.44 12.87
N ARG A 289 17.10 -4.32 12.56
CA ARG A 289 16.37 -3.54 13.58
C ARG A 289 14.86 -3.83 13.68
N TYR A 290 14.31 -4.56 12.73
CA TYR A 290 12.86 -4.87 12.71
C TYR A 290 12.43 -5.92 13.74
N GLY A 291 13.35 -6.72 14.30
CA GLY A 291 13.03 -7.80 15.24
C GLY A 291 13.03 -7.42 16.74
N TYR A 292 13.63 -6.29 17.14
CA TYR A 292 13.94 -6.05 18.56
C TYR A 292 13.15 -4.94 19.26
N HIS A 293 12.34 -4.15 18.58
CA HIS A 293 11.68 -2.99 19.21
C HIS A 293 10.24 -3.22 19.67
N TYR A 294 9.60 -4.32 19.31
CA TYR A 294 8.24 -4.63 19.80
C TYR A 294 8.23 -5.36 21.15
N GLY A 295 9.34 -5.95 21.58
CA GLY A 295 9.45 -6.67 22.86
C GLY A 295 9.60 -5.78 24.11
N SER A 296 9.98 -4.51 23.98
CA SER A 296 10.29 -3.66 25.15
C SER A 296 9.10 -2.84 25.69
N TYR A 297 8.00 -2.74 24.97
CA TYR A 297 6.81 -2.00 25.43
C TYR A 297 5.90 -2.75 26.41
N TYR A 298 6.09 -4.06 26.57
CA TYR A 298 5.25 -4.90 27.45
C TYR A 298 5.90 -5.32 28.78
N HIS A 299 7.10 -4.81 29.11
CA HIS A 299 7.77 -5.16 30.39
C HIS A 299 7.84 -4.03 31.41
N SER A 300 7.17 -2.88 31.21
CA SER A 300 7.10 -1.79 32.20
C SER A 300 5.69 -1.58 32.73
N GLY A 301 5.02 -2.66 33.12
CA GLY A 301 3.71 -2.65 33.78
C GLY A 301 3.63 -3.77 34.79
N LYS A 302 4.41 -3.68 35.88
CA LYS A 302 4.13 -4.29 37.19
C LYS A 302 4.30 -3.23 38.25
#